data_dc52a810c8f051a996ab9f08ea7d48d5
#
_entry.id   dc52a810c8f051a996ab9f08ea7d48d5
#
_cell.length_a   1.000
_cell.length_b   1.000
_cell.length_c   1.000
_cell.angle_alpha   90.00
_cell.angle_beta   90.00
_cell.angle_gamma   90.00
#
_symmetry.space_group_name_H-M   'P 1'
#
loop_
_entity.id
_entity.type
_entity.pdbx_description
1 polymer ?
#
loop_
_entity_poly.entity_id
_entity_poly.type
_entity_poly.pdbx_seq_one_letter_code
_entity_poly.pdbx_strand_id
1 'polypeptide(L)'
;MSFRKYLFLFDIDGTLISPGGVSRGLLAKAVTEKTGEKVHLGYNDVAGYTDRSIVRNALLKMNQTITADLLDRIFQYYFSLMKSEFMVSKDPFVYQDCVDFLDKVQNAGHAVCLLTGNMKAVARIKLEKFDLWKRFDFGVFAEDTEDKLAMPRLAKKRAWEVWKDTFTESHMVVVGDTVQDAEAGIKNGCKTVIVCRKREKWDDINKMGPEWLGHCMDTIDLVDLV
;
A
#
# COMPACT_ATOMS: atom_id res chain seq x y z
N MET A 1 30.92 1.87 -3.05
CA MET A 1 29.46 1.93 -3.12
C MET A 1 28.95 0.51 -2.91
N SER A 2 28.16 0.25 -1.87
CA SER A 2 27.54 -1.06 -1.67
C SER A 2 26.40 -1.17 -2.69
N PHE A 3 26.49 -2.14 -3.61
CA PHE A 3 25.37 -2.39 -4.54
C PHE A 3 24.23 -3.01 -3.74
N ARG A 4 23.05 -2.36 -3.81
CA ARG A 4 21.80 -2.90 -3.28
C ARG A 4 21.41 -4.12 -4.11
N LYS A 5 21.27 -5.29 -3.47
CA LYS A 5 21.06 -6.54 -4.20
C LYS A 5 19.62 -6.71 -4.67
N TYR A 6 18.63 -6.32 -3.85
CA TYR A 6 17.20 -6.45 -4.09
C TYR A 6 16.48 -5.15 -3.77
N LEU A 7 15.32 -4.93 -4.43
CA LEU A 7 14.39 -3.84 -4.16
C LEU A 7 13.10 -4.41 -3.58
N PHE A 8 12.85 -4.14 -2.30
CA PHE A 8 11.62 -4.52 -1.62
C PHE A 8 10.59 -3.39 -1.68
N LEU A 9 9.39 -3.72 -2.16
CA LEU A 9 8.27 -2.82 -2.41
C LEU A 9 7.19 -3.09 -1.37
N PHE A 10 7.12 -2.28 -0.32
CA PHE A 10 6.21 -2.48 0.80
C PHE A 10 4.88 -1.77 0.61
N ASP A 11 3.76 -2.50 0.73
CA ASP A 11 2.45 -1.90 0.97
C ASP A 11 2.34 -1.41 2.43
N ILE A 12 1.29 -0.64 2.72
CA ILE A 12 1.07 -0.02 4.03
C ILE A 12 -0.04 -0.70 4.81
N ASP A 13 -1.27 -0.64 4.28
CA ASP A 13 -2.48 -1.06 5.00
C ASP A 13 -2.65 -2.59 4.98
N GLY A 14 -2.66 -3.22 6.15
CA GLY A 14 -2.68 -4.69 6.27
C GLY A 14 -1.29 -5.30 6.25
N THR A 15 -0.27 -4.55 5.82
CA THR A 15 1.14 -4.97 5.77
C THR A 15 1.93 -4.33 6.90
N LEU A 16 2.31 -3.06 6.81
CA LEU A 16 3.07 -2.37 7.86
C LEU A 16 2.19 -1.95 9.04
N ILE A 17 0.96 -1.51 8.76
CA ILE A 17 0.02 -1.04 9.78
C ILE A 17 -1.39 -1.56 9.54
N SER A 18 -2.16 -1.66 10.62
CA SER A 18 -3.62 -1.69 10.55
C SER A 18 -4.15 -0.25 10.67
N PRO A 19 -4.93 0.26 9.71
CA PRO A 19 -5.59 1.56 9.87
C PRO A 19 -6.80 1.52 10.79
N GLY A 20 -7.14 0.37 11.41
CA GLY A 20 -8.27 0.21 12.31
C GLY A 20 -9.66 0.47 11.70
N GLY A 21 -9.75 0.53 10.35
CA GLY A 21 -10.97 0.97 9.66
C GLY A 21 -11.18 2.48 9.65
N VAL A 22 -10.37 3.25 10.36
CA VAL A 22 -10.50 4.71 10.51
C VAL A 22 -10.35 5.41 9.16
N SER A 23 -9.26 5.15 8.43
CA SER A 23 -9.02 5.83 7.13
C SER A 23 -10.14 5.57 6.12
N ARG A 24 -10.69 4.35 6.08
CA ARG A 24 -11.84 4.00 5.24
C ARG A 24 -13.10 4.80 5.62
N GLY A 25 -13.38 4.92 6.92
CA GLY A 25 -14.50 5.72 7.43
C GLY A 25 -14.34 7.20 7.09
N LEU A 26 -13.12 7.74 7.21
CA LEU A 26 -12.82 9.14 6.86
C LEU A 26 -12.92 9.39 5.35
N LEU A 27 -12.52 8.43 4.52
CA LEU A 27 -12.70 8.53 3.06
C LEU A 27 -14.20 8.54 2.69
N ALA A 28 -15.00 7.64 3.28
CA ALA A 28 -16.45 7.61 3.10
C ALA A 28 -17.11 8.91 3.55
N LYS A 29 -16.67 9.46 4.70
CA LYS A 29 -17.11 10.77 5.20
C LYS A 29 -16.78 11.89 4.20
N ALA A 30 -15.58 11.88 3.63
CA ALA A 30 -15.18 12.91 2.67
C ALA A 30 -16.02 12.86 1.38
N VAL A 31 -16.30 11.67 0.85
CA VAL A 31 -17.19 11.51 -0.30
C VAL A 31 -18.60 12.01 0.04
N THR A 32 -19.17 11.56 1.16
CA THR A 32 -20.51 11.97 1.63
C THR A 32 -20.65 13.49 1.72
N GLU A 33 -19.71 14.16 2.38
CA GLU A 33 -19.74 15.61 2.59
C GLU A 33 -19.61 16.42 1.28
N LYS A 34 -18.89 15.90 0.29
CA LYS A 34 -18.67 16.63 -0.97
C LYS A 34 -19.71 16.33 -2.03
N THR A 35 -20.44 15.23 -1.90
CA THR A 35 -21.54 14.87 -2.84
C THR A 35 -22.92 15.17 -2.28
N GLY A 36 -23.07 15.27 -0.95
CA GLY A 36 -24.36 15.34 -0.26
C GLY A 36 -25.10 14.00 -0.16
N GLU A 37 -24.51 12.91 -0.68
CA GLU A 37 -25.10 11.58 -0.65
C GLU A 37 -24.30 10.67 0.29
N LYS A 38 -25.00 9.92 1.16
CA LYS A 38 -24.35 9.00 2.11
C LYS A 38 -23.73 7.82 1.39
N VAL A 39 -22.42 7.63 1.58
CA VAL A 39 -21.68 6.47 1.07
C VAL A 39 -21.21 5.60 2.24
N HIS A 40 -21.23 4.29 2.03
CA HIS A 40 -20.61 3.30 2.91
C HIS A 40 -19.56 2.54 2.11
N LEU A 41 -18.34 2.48 2.64
CA LEU A 41 -17.24 1.69 2.06
C LEU A 41 -17.00 0.46 2.94
N GLY A 42 -17.30 -0.71 2.41
CA GLY A 42 -16.95 -2.00 3.04
C GLY A 42 -15.47 -2.35 2.85
N TYR A 43 -15.02 -3.44 3.50
CA TYR A 43 -13.65 -3.94 3.32
C TYR A 43 -13.34 -4.23 1.84
N ASN A 44 -14.25 -4.95 1.16
CA ASN A 44 -14.06 -5.32 -0.25
C ASN A 44 -14.10 -4.15 -1.24
N ASP A 45 -14.60 -2.98 -0.82
CA ASP A 45 -14.58 -1.79 -1.66
C ASP A 45 -13.21 -1.08 -1.64
N VAL A 46 -12.34 -1.40 -0.65
CA VAL A 46 -11.08 -0.69 -0.45
C VAL A 46 -9.84 -1.59 -0.52
N ALA A 47 -9.95 -2.88 -0.11
CA ALA A 47 -8.79 -3.76 -0.01
C ALA A 47 -8.11 -3.95 -1.38
N GLY A 48 -6.82 -3.61 -1.45
CA GLY A 48 -6.01 -3.74 -2.66
C GLY A 48 -6.24 -2.69 -3.74
N TYR A 49 -7.19 -1.77 -3.56
CA TYR A 49 -7.47 -0.68 -4.49
C TYR A 49 -6.72 0.60 -4.13
N THR A 50 -6.57 1.50 -5.12
CA THR A 50 -6.02 2.84 -4.86
C THR A 50 -7.10 3.77 -4.33
N ASP A 51 -6.74 4.74 -3.48
CA ASP A 51 -7.67 5.76 -2.97
C ASP A 51 -8.44 6.44 -4.12
N ARG A 52 -7.77 6.68 -5.25
CA ARG A 52 -8.40 7.28 -6.44
C ARG A 52 -9.44 6.36 -7.07
N SER A 53 -9.13 5.09 -7.26
CA SER A 53 -10.09 4.13 -7.82
C SER A 53 -11.27 3.88 -6.88
N ILE A 54 -11.03 3.86 -5.55
CA ILE A 54 -12.09 3.73 -4.55
C ILE A 54 -13.09 4.89 -4.66
N VAL A 55 -12.59 6.14 -4.68
CA VAL A 55 -13.46 7.32 -4.82
C VAL A 55 -14.20 7.30 -6.16
N ARG A 56 -13.50 7.00 -7.28
CA ARG A 56 -14.17 6.89 -8.59
C ARG A 56 -15.28 5.85 -8.60
N ASN A 57 -15.02 4.66 -8.06
CA ASN A 57 -16.03 3.59 -7.99
C ASN A 57 -17.22 3.99 -7.11
N ALA A 58 -16.99 4.68 -5.99
CA ALA A 58 -18.06 5.21 -5.15
C ALA A 58 -18.92 6.22 -5.92
N LEU A 59 -18.30 7.19 -6.61
CA LEU A 59 -19.01 8.19 -7.40
C LEU A 59 -19.81 7.57 -8.56
N LEU A 60 -19.25 6.55 -9.24
CA LEU A 60 -19.97 5.82 -10.31
C LEU A 60 -21.20 5.10 -9.76
N LYS A 61 -21.08 4.41 -8.61
CA LYS A 61 -22.21 3.73 -7.94
C LYS A 61 -23.36 4.71 -7.56
N MET A 62 -23.00 5.97 -7.31
CA MET A 62 -23.93 7.04 -6.95
C MET A 62 -24.42 7.82 -8.18
N ASN A 63 -24.07 7.41 -9.41
CA ASN A 63 -24.36 8.12 -10.67
C ASN A 63 -23.89 9.60 -10.67
N GLN A 64 -22.84 9.92 -9.90
CA GLN A 64 -22.27 11.25 -9.86
C GLN A 64 -21.35 11.52 -11.06
N THR A 65 -21.40 12.75 -11.58
CA THR A 65 -20.44 13.18 -12.61
C THR A 65 -19.07 13.37 -12.01
N ILE A 66 -18.09 12.62 -12.51
CA ILE A 66 -16.70 12.68 -12.03
C ILE A 66 -15.98 13.83 -12.72
N THR A 67 -15.66 14.87 -11.95
CA THR A 67 -14.87 16.01 -12.41
C THR A 67 -13.57 16.12 -11.61
N ALA A 68 -12.55 16.74 -12.18
CA ALA A 68 -11.30 16.99 -11.48
C ALA A 68 -11.53 17.82 -10.19
N ASP A 69 -12.37 18.86 -10.28
CA ASP A 69 -12.74 19.69 -9.12
C ASP A 69 -13.39 18.89 -7.98
N LEU A 70 -14.34 18.00 -8.31
CA LEU A 70 -14.98 17.16 -7.28
C LEU A 70 -13.98 16.22 -6.63
N LEU A 71 -13.11 15.58 -7.40
CA LEU A 71 -12.05 14.71 -6.87
C LEU A 71 -11.09 15.50 -5.96
N ASP A 72 -10.65 16.69 -6.39
CA ASP A 72 -9.75 17.54 -5.60
C ASP A 72 -10.40 17.96 -4.28
N ARG A 73 -11.67 18.38 -4.28
CA ARG A 73 -12.41 18.74 -3.06
C ARG A 73 -12.58 17.56 -2.10
N ILE A 74 -12.83 16.34 -2.63
CA ILE A 74 -12.93 15.12 -1.82
C ILE A 74 -11.58 14.83 -1.16
N PHE A 75 -10.47 14.81 -1.93
CA PHE A 75 -9.17 14.47 -1.40
C PHE A 75 -8.63 15.55 -0.45
N GLN A 76 -8.81 16.83 -0.71
CA GLN A 76 -8.44 17.89 0.22
C GLN A 76 -9.15 17.74 1.57
N TYR A 77 -10.44 17.44 1.54
CA TYR A 77 -11.20 17.21 2.78
C TYR A 77 -10.76 15.91 3.47
N TYR A 78 -10.54 14.84 2.72
CA TYR A 78 -10.00 13.59 3.26
C TYR A 78 -8.65 13.80 3.96
N PHE A 79 -7.74 14.56 3.35
CA PHE A 79 -6.45 14.89 3.97
C PHE A 79 -6.60 15.69 5.27
N SER A 80 -7.55 16.61 5.33
CA SER A 80 -7.83 17.36 6.57
C SER A 80 -8.34 16.43 7.69
N LEU A 81 -9.26 15.51 7.36
CA LEU A 81 -9.77 14.52 8.30
C LEU A 81 -8.67 13.56 8.78
N MET A 82 -7.80 13.10 7.87
CA MET A 82 -6.66 12.27 8.25
C MET A 82 -5.74 12.98 9.25
N LYS A 83 -5.45 14.25 9.05
CA LYS A 83 -4.64 15.03 10.00
C LYS A 83 -5.31 15.24 11.36
N SER A 84 -6.62 15.50 11.39
CA SER A 84 -7.33 15.83 12.62
C SER A 84 -7.83 14.60 13.39
N GLU A 85 -8.34 13.57 12.68
CA GLU A 85 -9.03 12.44 13.31
C GLU A 85 -8.16 11.17 13.33
N PHE A 86 -7.47 10.84 12.22
CA PHE A 86 -6.62 9.64 12.19
C PHE A 86 -5.43 9.74 13.16
N MET A 87 -4.77 10.90 13.21
CA MET A 87 -3.60 11.09 14.08
C MET A 87 -3.89 10.89 15.56
N VAL A 88 -5.10 11.24 16.03
CA VAL A 88 -5.50 11.12 17.43
C VAL A 88 -6.22 9.81 17.75
N SER A 89 -6.66 9.06 16.74
CA SER A 89 -7.33 7.76 16.94
C SER A 89 -6.39 6.73 17.56
N LYS A 90 -6.95 5.87 18.44
CA LYS A 90 -6.24 4.76 19.09
C LYS A 90 -6.41 3.42 18.35
N ASP A 91 -7.30 3.35 17.35
CA ASP A 91 -7.61 2.11 16.63
C ASP A 91 -6.50 1.67 15.65
N PRO A 92 -5.76 2.58 14.96
CA PRO A 92 -4.64 2.18 14.13
C PRO A 92 -3.46 1.65 14.97
N PHE A 93 -2.82 0.59 14.48
CA PHE A 93 -1.64 0.00 15.13
C PHE A 93 -0.63 -0.55 14.10
N VAL A 94 0.59 -0.81 14.56
CA VAL A 94 1.68 -1.37 13.76
C VAL A 94 1.62 -2.89 13.76
N TYR A 95 1.87 -3.52 12.64
CA TYR A 95 2.18 -4.94 12.56
C TYR A 95 3.68 -5.14 12.80
N GLN A 96 4.03 -5.48 14.03
CA GLN A 96 5.44 -5.55 14.45
C GLN A 96 6.24 -6.58 13.66
N ASP A 97 5.66 -7.73 13.33
CA ASP A 97 6.27 -8.77 12.51
C ASP A 97 6.74 -8.25 11.13
N CYS A 98 5.96 -7.35 10.52
CA CYS A 98 6.34 -6.74 9.24
C CYS A 98 7.39 -5.64 9.40
N VAL A 99 7.39 -4.92 10.53
CA VAL A 99 8.44 -3.94 10.83
C VAL A 99 9.76 -4.66 11.13
N ASP A 100 9.72 -5.77 11.87
CA ASP A 100 10.90 -6.59 12.14
C ASP A 100 11.46 -7.20 10.84
N PHE A 101 10.59 -7.59 9.90
CA PHE A 101 11.02 -8.02 8.57
C PHE A 101 11.63 -6.86 7.77
N LEU A 102 11.05 -5.67 7.82
CA LEU A 102 11.64 -4.46 7.21
C LEU A 102 13.04 -4.18 7.79
N ASP A 103 13.23 -4.35 9.10
CA ASP A 103 14.54 -4.21 9.75
C ASP A 103 15.56 -5.22 9.22
N LYS A 104 15.17 -6.50 9.08
CA LYS A 104 16.04 -7.54 8.50
C LYS A 104 16.45 -7.16 7.06
N VAL A 105 15.50 -6.71 6.23
CA VAL A 105 15.76 -6.30 4.84
C VAL A 105 16.74 -5.14 4.76
N GLN A 106 16.55 -4.08 5.56
CA GLN A 106 17.43 -2.92 5.58
C GLN A 106 18.82 -3.24 6.16
N ASN A 107 18.90 -4.04 7.22
CA ASN A 107 20.17 -4.46 7.84
C ASN A 107 21.00 -5.34 6.89
N ALA A 108 20.34 -6.11 6.01
CA ALA A 108 21.01 -6.88 4.96
C ALA A 108 21.48 -6.01 3.75
N GLY A 109 21.23 -4.69 3.79
CA GLY A 109 21.66 -3.74 2.76
C GLY A 109 20.79 -3.74 1.51
N HIS A 110 19.57 -4.27 1.57
CA HIS A 110 18.63 -4.21 0.46
C HIS A 110 17.96 -2.83 0.38
N ALA A 111 17.50 -2.47 -0.82
CA ALA A 111 16.73 -1.25 -1.05
C ALA A 111 15.27 -1.46 -0.61
N VAL A 112 14.66 -0.43 -0.04
CA VAL A 112 13.25 -0.45 0.34
C VAL A 112 12.52 0.78 -0.19
N CYS A 113 11.31 0.61 -0.73
CA CYS A 113 10.42 1.71 -1.05
C CYS A 113 8.97 1.33 -0.79
N LEU A 114 8.08 2.33 -0.81
CA LEU A 114 6.64 2.09 -0.67
C LEU A 114 6.01 1.74 -2.01
N LEU A 115 5.04 0.83 -1.99
CA LEU A 115 4.18 0.50 -3.11
C LEU A 115 2.74 0.42 -2.58
N THR A 116 1.98 1.51 -2.67
CA THR A 116 0.71 1.58 -1.96
C THR A 116 -0.40 2.25 -2.77
N GLY A 117 -1.63 1.76 -2.60
CA GLY A 117 -2.82 2.40 -3.12
C GLY A 117 -3.21 3.70 -2.43
N ASN A 118 -2.52 4.09 -1.37
CA ASN A 118 -2.79 5.36 -0.69
C ASN A 118 -2.32 6.57 -1.52
N MET A 119 -3.03 7.68 -1.41
CA MET A 119 -2.49 8.99 -1.80
C MET A 119 -1.24 9.30 -0.95
N LYS A 120 -0.21 9.92 -1.53
CA LYS A 120 1.07 10.19 -0.85
C LYS A 120 0.89 10.93 0.48
N ALA A 121 0.00 11.92 0.51
CA ALA A 121 -0.29 12.68 1.74
C ALA A 121 -0.90 11.78 2.83
N VAL A 122 -1.76 10.83 2.45
CA VAL A 122 -2.39 9.86 3.36
C VAL A 122 -1.36 8.84 3.85
N ALA A 123 -0.57 8.27 2.96
CA ALA A 123 0.52 7.36 3.28
C ALA A 123 1.49 7.99 4.30
N ARG A 124 1.85 9.26 4.07
CA ARG A 124 2.72 10.01 4.97
C ARG A 124 2.11 10.16 6.36
N ILE A 125 0.86 10.61 6.47
CA ILE A 125 0.16 10.76 7.76
C ILE A 125 0.10 9.42 8.51
N LYS A 126 -0.25 8.33 7.82
CA LYS A 126 -0.31 6.99 8.39
C LYS A 126 1.03 6.54 8.98
N LEU A 127 2.09 6.68 8.22
CA LEU A 127 3.43 6.23 8.63
C LEU A 127 4.11 7.19 9.61
N GLU A 128 3.87 8.50 9.55
CA GLU A 128 4.38 9.47 10.54
C GLU A 128 3.79 9.22 11.93
N LYS A 129 2.54 8.75 12.05
CA LYS A 129 1.94 8.37 13.33
C LYS A 129 2.76 7.31 14.10
N PHE A 130 3.53 6.49 13.38
CA PHE A 130 4.31 5.38 13.93
C PHE A 130 5.82 5.51 13.65
N ASP A 131 6.30 6.70 13.27
CA ASP A 131 7.70 7.00 12.96
C ASP A 131 8.30 6.15 11.81
N LEU A 132 7.45 5.59 10.94
CA LEU A 132 7.88 4.73 9.83
C LEU A 132 8.16 5.49 8.52
N TRP A 133 7.64 6.72 8.35
CA TRP A 133 7.76 7.44 7.07
C TRP A 133 9.21 7.60 6.59
N LYS A 134 10.11 7.93 7.51
CA LYS A 134 11.54 8.19 7.22
C LYS A 134 12.34 6.94 6.86
N ARG A 135 11.73 5.76 6.98
CA ARG A 135 12.35 4.48 6.62
C ARG A 135 12.45 4.29 5.10
N PHE A 136 11.72 5.08 4.32
CA PHE A 136 11.57 4.93 2.88
C PHE A 136 11.98 6.20 2.16
N ASP A 137 12.94 6.08 1.23
CA ASP A 137 13.47 7.22 0.45
C ASP A 137 12.43 7.71 -0.56
N PHE A 138 11.62 6.79 -1.12
CA PHE A 138 10.54 7.09 -2.06
C PHE A 138 9.42 6.04 -1.99
N GLY A 139 8.38 6.26 -2.78
CA GLY A 139 7.28 5.32 -2.97
C GLY A 139 6.56 5.56 -4.28
N VAL A 140 5.68 4.63 -4.64
CA VAL A 140 4.66 4.76 -5.69
C VAL A 140 3.31 4.80 -5.01
N PHE A 141 2.48 5.77 -5.40
CA PHE A 141 1.25 6.15 -4.72
C PHE A 141 0.07 6.23 -5.70
N ALA A 142 -1.14 6.44 -5.18
CA ALA A 142 -2.36 6.57 -5.98
C ALA A 142 -2.34 7.71 -7.00
N GLU A 143 -1.52 8.76 -6.77
CA GLU A 143 -1.34 9.86 -7.72
C GLU A 143 -0.57 9.44 -8.97
N ASP A 144 0.32 8.46 -8.83
CA ASP A 144 1.18 8.01 -9.92
C ASP A 144 0.41 7.13 -10.92
N THR A 145 -0.54 6.31 -10.41
CA THR A 145 -1.41 5.46 -11.22
C THR A 145 -2.60 4.96 -10.39
N GLU A 146 -3.74 4.78 -11.04
CA GLU A 146 -4.91 4.09 -10.46
C GLU A 146 -4.82 2.55 -10.60
N ASP A 147 -3.93 2.08 -11.48
CA ASP A 147 -3.69 0.65 -11.71
C ASP A 147 -2.52 0.14 -10.86
N LYS A 148 -2.84 -0.68 -9.84
CA LYS A 148 -1.84 -1.27 -8.95
C LYS A 148 -0.85 -2.17 -9.71
N LEU A 149 -1.25 -2.78 -10.83
CA LEU A 149 -0.38 -3.62 -11.66
C LEU A 149 0.75 -2.83 -12.34
N ALA A 150 0.55 -1.53 -12.57
CA ALA A 150 1.59 -0.68 -13.15
C ALA A 150 2.63 -0.20 -12.13
N MET A 151 2.34 -0.28 -10.83
CA MET A 151 3.17 0.29 -9.77
C MET A 151 4.59 -0.30 -9.69
N PRO A 152 4.84 -1.62 -9.82
CA PRO A 152 6.21 -2.16 -9.75
C PRO A 152 7.14 -1.58 -10.83
N ARG A 153 6.64 -1.35 -12.04
CA ARG A 153 7.42 -0.73 -13.12
C ARG A 153 7.75 0.73 -12.82
N LEU A 154 6.82 1.46 -12.21
CA LEU A 154 7.05 2.84 -11.76
C LEU A 154 8.07 2.89 -10.61
N ALA A 155 8.03 1.93 -9.68
CA ALA A 155 9.01 1.81 -8.61
C ALA A 155 10.43 1.56 -9.16
N LYS A 156 10.57 0.66 -10.13
CA LYS A 156 11.84 0.40 -10.83
C LYS A 156 12.40 1.67 -11.48
N LYS A 157 11.58 2.42 -12.21
CA LYS A 157 11.97 3.69 -12.82
C LYS A 157 12.41 4.69 -11.78
N ARG A 158 11.66 4.84 -10.68
CA ARG A 158 11.95 5.79 -9.59
C ARG A 158 13.21 5.42 -8.82
N ALA A 159 13.52 4.15 -8.65
CA ALA A 159 14.78 3.68 -8.07
C ALA A 159 15.98 4.21 -8.86
N TRP A 160 15.92 4.17 -10.20
CA TRP A 160 16.94 4.79 -11.05
C TRP A 160 17.01 6.31 -10.88
N GLU A 161 15.88 6.98 -10.79
CA GLU A 161 15.85 8.44 -10.63
C GLU A 161 16.49 8.89 -9.30
N VAL A 162 16.22 8.15 -8.21
CA VAL A 162 16.67 8.51 -6.85
C VAL A 162 18.08 8.00 -6.55
N TRP A 163 18.38 6.74 -6.86
CA TRP A 163 19.63 6.10 -6.43
C TRP A 163 20.64 5.85 -7.56
N LYS A 164 20.21 6.00 -8.83
CA LYS A 164 20.95 5.54 -10.02
C LYS A 164 21.21 4.03 -10.03
N ASP A 165 20.44 3.27 -9.23
CA ASP A 165 20.45 1.81 -9.20
C ASP A 165 19.41 1.23 -10.15
N THR A 166 19.75 0.11 -10.80
CA THR A 166 18.84 -0.66 -11.65
C THR A 166 18.59 -2.01 -11.04
N PHE A 167 17.32 -2.44 -11.07
CA PHE A 167 16.90 -3.76 -10.62
C PHE A 167 16.25 -4.50 -11.78
N THR A 168 16.57 -5.79 -11.95
CA THR A 168 15.77 -6.67 -12.80
C THR A 168 14.50 -7.05 -12.02
N GLU A 169 13.46 -7.45 -12.71
CA GLU A 169 12.19 -7.82 -12.09
C GLU A 169 12.37 -8.96 -11.07
N SER A 170 13.25 -9.93 -11.38
CA SER A 170 13.60 -11.05 -10.49
C SER A 170 14.35 -10.62 -9.21
N HIS A 171 14.90 -9.40 -9.17
CA HIS A 171 15.50 -8.79 -7.99
C HIS A 171 14.59 -7.74 -7.32
N MET A 172 13.31 -7.79 -7.64
CA MET A 172 12.27 -6.99 -6.99
C MET A 172 11.34 -7.91 -6.19
N VAL A 173 10.94 -7.49 -4.99
CA VAL A 173 10.08 -8.26 -4.08
C VAL A 173 8.90 -7.38 -3.68
N VAL A 174 7.68 -7.76 -4.07
CA VAL A 174 6.46 -7.09 -3.59
C VAL A 174 6.06 -7.69 -2.25
N VAL A 175 5.90 -6.84 -1.24
CA VAL A 175 5.49 -7.22 0.12
C VAL A 175 4.13 -6.59 0.41
N GLY A 176 3.10 -7.43 0.58
CA GLY A 176 1.72 -6.97 0.76
C GLY A 176 0.86 -7.97 1.52
N ASP A 177 -0.45 -7.69 1.61
CA ASP A 177 -1.43 -8.53 2.32
C ASP A 177 -2.63 -8.96 1.46
N THR A 178 -2.71 -8.47 0.22
CA THR A 178 -3.89 -8.67 -0.64
C THR A 178 -3.59 -9.50 -1.89
N VAL A 179 -4.66 -10.00 -2.53
CA VAL A 179 -4.61 -10.61 -3.87
C VAL A 179 -3.99 -9.66 -4.89
N GLN A 180 -4.30 -8.37 -4.81
CA GLN A 180 -3.80 -7.35 -5.73
C GLN A 180 -2.29 -7.12 -5.59
N ASP A 181 -1.73 -7.28 -4.38
CA ASP A 181 -0.28 -7.25 -4.17
C ASP A 181 0.40 -8.44 -4.83
N ALA A 182 -0.13 -9.63 -4.59
CA ALA A 182 0.36 -10.86 -5.24
C ALA A 182 0.28 -10.73 -6.77
N GLU A 183 -0.86 -10.28 -7.29
CA GLU A 183 -1.07 -10.09 -8.72
C GLU A 183 -0.09 -9.06 -9.32
N ALA A 184 0.13 -7.93 -8.64
CA ALA A 184 1.05 -6.89 -9.07
C ALA A 184 2.49 -7.41 -9.15
N GLY A 185 2.93 -8.20 -8.16
CA GLY A 185 4.25 -8.82 -8.18
C GLY A 185 4.39 -9.84 -9.29
N ILE A 186 3.53 -10.86 -9.31
CA ILE A 186 3.59 -12.00 -10.24
C ILE A 186 3.51 -11.54 -11.71
N LYS A 187 2.54 -10.69 -12.06
CA LYS A 187 2.39 -10.18 -13.43
C LYS A 187 3.54 -9.30 -13.91
N ASN A 188 4.33 -8.76 -13.00
CA ASN A 188 5.54 -8.02 -13.34
C ASN A 188 6.83 -8.86 -13.25
N GLY A 189 6.74 -10.17 -12.97
CA GLY A 189 7.92 -11.04 -12.84
C GLY A 189 8.75 -10.75 -11.58
N CYS A 190 8.14 -10.08 -10.57
CA CYS A 190 8.74 -9.85 -9.28
C CYS A 190 8.48 -11.05 -8.36
N LYS A 191 9.33 -11.26 -7.36
CA LYS A 191 9.03 -12.14 -6.23
C LYS A 191 7.91 -11.53 -5.39
N THR A 192 7.15 -12.36 -4.68
CA THR A 192 6.03 -11.91 -3.85
C THR A 192 6.07 -12.52 -2.46
N VAL A 193 5.92 -11.67 -1.46
CA VAL A 193 5.83 -12.02 -0.04
C VAL A 193 4.49 -11.50 0.48
N ILE A 194 3.57 -12.42 0.77
CA ILE A 194 2.20 -12.04 1.14
C ILE A 194 1.89 -12.48 2.57
N VAL A 195 1.60 -11.50 3.43
CA VAL A 195 1.12 -11.74 4.79
C VAL A 195 -0.41 -11.73 4.81
N CYS A 196 -1.02 -12.90 4.65
CA CYS A 196 -2.46 -13.03 4.57
C CYS A 196 -3.11 -12.89 5.96
N ARG A 197 -3.53 -11.66 6.33
CA ARG A 197 -4.21 -11.36 7.60
C ARG A 197 -5.67 -11.83 7.61
N LYS A 198 -6.25 -12.06 6.43
CA LYS A 198 -7.65 -12.47 6.23
C LYS A 198 -7.73 -13.92 5.78
N ARG A 199 -8.09 -14.83 6.69
CA ARG A 199 -8.14 -16.29 6.41
C ARG A 199 -9.00 -16.63 5.20
N GLU A 200 -10.08 -15.91 4.99
CA GLU A 200 -10.99 -16.08 3.84
C GLU A 200 -10.37 -15.72 2.49
N LYS A 201 -9.20 -15.07 2.46
CA LYS A 201 -8.45 -14.73 1.25
C LYS A 201 -7.28 -15.68 0.98
N TRP A 202 -7.01 -16.60 1.92
CA TRP A 202 -5.86 -17.50 1.84
C TRP A 202 -5.84 -18.33 0.54
N ASP A 203 -6.94 -18.98 0.21
CA ASP A 203 -7.02 -19.86 -0.95
C ASP A 203 -6.86 -19.11 -2.28
N ASP A 204 -7.41 -17.90 -2.35
CA ASP A 204 -7.29 -17.04 -3.53
C ASP A 204 -5.83 -16.64 -3.77
N ILE A 205 -5.12 -16.26 -2.70
CA ILE A 205 -3.71 -15.87 -2.77
C ILE A 205 -2.83 -17.10 -3.03
N ASN A 206 -3.08 -18.22 -2.32
CA ASN A 206 -2.27 -19.43 -2.44
C ASN A 206 -2.30 -20.01 -3.86
N LYS A 207 -3.45 -19.95 -4.55
CA LYS A 207 -3.58 -20.37 -5.96
C LYS A 207 -2.71 -19.56 -6.93
N MET A 208 -2.30 -18.36 -6.55
CA MET A 208 -1.44 -17.51 -7.38
C MET A 208 0.03 -17.91 -7.28
N GLY A 209 0.43 -18.68 -6.26
CA GLY A 209 1.79 -19.19 -6.08
C GLY A 209 2.81 -18.09 -5.73
N PRO A 210 2.58 -17.26 -4.69
CA PRO A 210 3.61 -16.34 -4.25
C PRO A 210 4.83 -17.10 -3.71
N GLU A 211 6.02 -16.49 -3.76
CA GLU A 211 7.25 -17.07 -3.21
C GLU A 211 7.14 -17.37 -1.73
N TRP A 212 6.41 -16.53 -1.00
CA TRP A 212 6.09 -16.77 0.39
C TRP A 212 4.67 -16.33 0.73
N LEU A 213 3.97 -17.16 1.50
CA LEU A 213 2.64 -16.88 2.02
C LEU A 213 2.54 -17.32 3.49
N GLY A 214 2.16 -16.41 4.38
CA GLY A 214 2.00 -16.70 5.80
C GLY A 214 0.96 -15.81 6.47
N HIS A 215 0.60 -16.10 7.71
CA HIS A 215 -0.29 -15.27 8.52
C HIS A 215 0.45 -14.19 9.33
N CYS A 216 1.74 -14.41 9.57
CA CYS A 216 2.66 -13.44 10.17
C CYS A 216 4.05 -13.63 9.55
N MET A 217 4.89 -12.61 9.59
CA MET A 217 6.23 -12.64 8.99
C MET A 217 7.32 -13.20 9.90
N ASP A 218 6.99 -13.68 11.10
CA ASP A 218 7.98 -14.19 12.07
C ASP A 218 8.77 -15.40 11.56
N THR A 219 8.14 -16.20 10.68
CA THR A 219 8.71 -17.45 10.15
C THR A 219 9.46 -17.28 8.84
N ILE A 220 9.45 -16.07 8.26
CA ILE A 220 10.13 -15.84 6.98
C ILE A 220 11.63 -15.72 7.18
N ASP A 221 12.40 -16.50 6.41
CA ASP A 221 13.85 -16.31 6.31
C ASP A 221 14.17 -15.48 5.06
N LEU A 222 14.89 -14.37 5.25
CA LEU A 222 15.30 -13.51 4.16
C LEU A 222 16.21 -14.23 3.16
N VAL A 223 17.00 -15.23 3.63
CA VAL A 223 17.92 -16.01 2.78
C VAL A 223 17.15 -16.82 1.74
N ASP A 224 15.94 -17.28 2.05
CA ASP A 224 15.11 -18.04 1.11
C ASP A 224 14.51 -17.17 -0.01
N LEU A 225 14.53 -15.84 0.17
CA LEU A 225 13.96 -14.88 -0.79
C LEU A 225 15.00 -14.27 -1.74
N VAL A 226 16.29 -14.26 -1.40
CA VAL A 226 17.32 -13.44 -2.07
C VAL A 226 18.48 -14.28 -2.63
#